data_8e274218aa1ede704856b5a1fc374caf
#
_entry.id   8e274218aa1ede704856b5a1fc374caf
#
_cell.length_a   1.000
_cell.length_b   1.000
_cell.length_c   1.000
_cell.angle_alpha   90.00
_cell.angle_beta   90.00
_cell.angle_gamma   90.00
#
_symmetry.space_group_name_H-M   'P 1'
#
loop_
_entity.id
_entity.type
_entity.pdbx_description
1 polymer ?
#
loop_
_entity_poly.entity_id
_entity_poly.type
_entity_poly.pdbx_seq_one_letter_code
_entity_poly.pdbx_strand_id
1 'polypeptide(L)'
;MAYDTTFMKLSLTERQALLDSGARLRVKAGGVIVRQGARLNGIYVVIEGEVRVEHGIHVVRQAVVNRGKGQGTIKEIPGRLSVEVRRLGRGAIFGEMSFVEDAPTSATVTAVGEVEVVFIDGGTVRAKLDGDPSFAARFYHSLAIVLSGRLREANKQARGIRPRGPMTPRPADPAQPADE
;
A
#
# COMPACT_ATOMS: atom_id res chain seq x y z
N MET A 1 -16.86 7.87 -10.47
CA MET A 1 -16.29 6.55 -10.82
C MET A 1 -14.83 6.79 -11.20
N ALA A 2 -13.91 6.54 -10.28
CA ALA A 2 -12.49 6.59 -10.61
C ALA A 2 -12.17 5.28 -11.35
N TYR A 3 -12.06 5.34 -12.67
CA TYR A 3 -11.41 4.28 -13.42
C TYR A 3 -9.96 4.26 -12.97
N ASP A 4 -9.58 3.22 -12.26
CA ASP A 4 -8.18 3.05 -11.92
C ASP A 4 -7.41 2.91 -13.23
N THR A 5 -6.49 3.85 -13.41
CA THR A 5 -5.75 4.07 -14.64
C THR A 5 -4.59 3.11 -14.81
N THR A 6 -4.73 1.92 -14.25
CA THR A 6 -3.72 0.87 -14.30
C THR A 6 -3.42 0.48 -15.74
N PHE A 7 -2.14 0.42 -16.05
CA PHE A 7 -1.64 0.13 -17.40
C PHE A 7 -2.11 1.08 -18.51
N MET A 8 -2.39 2.36 -18.18
CA MET A 8 -2.85 3.38 -19.16
C MET A 8 -1.98 3.50 -20.40
N LYS A 9 -0.69 3.23 -20.28
CA LYS A 9 0.27 3.36 -21.38
C LYS A 9 0.37 2.10 -22.23
N LEU A 10 -0.24 0.99 -21.80
CA LEU A 10 -0.36 -0.20 -22.62
C LEU A 10 -1.58 -0.08 -23.55
N SER A 11 -1.45 -0.62 -24.75
CA SER A 11 -2.58 -0.82 -25.66
C SER A 11 -3.63 -1.79 -25.06
N LEU A 12 -4.84 -1.77 -25.60
CA LEU A 12 -5.89 -2.70 -25.18
C LEU A 12 -5.46 -4.17 -25.36
N THR A 13 -4.80 -4.48 -26.47
CA THR A 13 -4.29 -5.81 -26.79
C THR A 13 -3.22 -6.26 -25.79
N GLU A 14 -2.28 -5.37 -25.43
CA GLU A 14 -1.24 -5.67 -24.45
C GLU A 14 -1.81 -5.91 -23.05
N ARG A 15 -2.79 -5.07 -22.64
CA ARG A 15 -3.50 -5.27 -21.35
C ARG A 15 -4.23 -6.60 -21.33
N GLN A 16 -4.97 -6.93 -22.39
CA GLN A 16 -5.70 -8.17 -22.47
C GLN A 16 -4.75 -9.38 -22.43
N ALA A 17 -3.69 -9.36 -23.22
CA ALA A 17 -2.68 -10.41 -23.22
C ALA A 17 -2.02 -10.60 -21.84
N LEU A 18 -1.80 -9.50 -21.10
CA LEU A 18 -1.25 -9.56 -19.75
C LEU A 18 -2.26 -10.20 -18.77
N LEU A 19 -3.54 -9.83 -18.83
CA LEU A 19 -4.59 -10.43 -18.02
C LEU A 19 -4.82 -11.90 -18.35
N ASP A 20 -4.78 -12.26 -19.62
CA ASP A 20 -4.99 -13.66 -20.08
C ASP A 20 -3.83 -14.58 -19.68
N SER A 21 -2.65 -14.02 -19.43
CA SER A 21 -1.50 -14.78 -18.91
C SER A 21 -1.59 -15.11 -17.41
N GLY A 22 -2.55 -14.51 -16.69
CA GLY A 22 -2.71 -14.69 -15.25
C GLY A 22 -3.78 -15.69 -14.85
N ALA A 23 -3.75 -16.10 -13.59
CA ALA A 23 -4.76 -16.96 -12.97
C ALA A 23 -5.89 -16.12 -12.36
N ARG A 24 -7.15 -16.46 -12.68
CA ARG A 24 -8.34 -15.85 -12.08
C ARG A 24 -8.65 -16.48 -10.73
N LEU A 25 -8.85 -15.65 -9.73
CA LEU A 25 -9.15 -16.06 -8.36
C LEU A 25 -10.41 -15.33 -7.88
N ARG A 26 -11.37 -16.10 -7.34
CA ARG A 26 -12.53 -15.55 -6.63
C ARG A 26 -12.33 -15.66 -5.14
N VAL A 27 -12.51 -14.56 -4.44
CA VAL A 27 -12.28 -14.44 -3.00
C VAL A 27 -13.55 -13.93 -2.34
N LYS A 28 -14.00 -14.64 -1.30
CA LYS A 28 -15.18 -14.25 -0.53
C LYS A 28 -14.89 -13.03 0.34
N ALA A 29 -15.94 -12.34 0.76
CA ALA A 29 -15.86 -11.23 1.71
C ALA A 29 -15.00 -11.57 2.93
N GLY A 30 -14.09 -10.68 3.30
CA GLY A 30 -13.15 -10.86 4.41
C GLY A 30 -11.95 -11.78 4.11
N GLY A 31 -11.92 -12.42 2.94
CA GLY A 31 -10.77 -13.25 2.52
C GLY A 31 -9.52 -12.41 2.32
N VAL A 32 -8.40 -12.86 2.90
CA VAL A 32 -7.10 -12.21 2.75
C VAL A 32 -6.44 -12.71 1.48
N ILE A 33 -6.13 -11.79 0.56
CA ILE A 33 -5.47 -12.08 -0.71
C ILE A 33 -3.94 -12.01 -0.56
N VAL A 34 -3.47 -10.97 0.12
CA VAL A 34 -2.05 -10.76 0.40
C VAL A 34 -1.88 -10.40 1.87
N ARG A 35 -0.88 -10.96 2.54
CA ARG A 35 -0.51 -10.60 3.92
C ARG A 35 0.71 -9.69 3.92
N GLN A 36 0.69 -8.65 4.75
CA GLN A 36 1.86 -7.79 4.99
C GLN A 36 3.07 -8.64 5.42
N GLY A 37 4.23 -8.35 4.83
CA GLY A 37 5.48 -9.06 5.10
C GLY A 37 5.64 -10.39 4.35
N ALA A 38 4.66 -10.80 3.56
CA ALA A 38 4.78 -11.99 2.72
C ALA A 38 5.71 -11.75 1.52
N ARG A 39 6.38 -12.79 1.06
CA ARG A 39 7.06 -12.74 -0.24
C ARG A 39 6.04 -12.97 -1.35
N LEU A 40 5.92 -12.02 -2.23
CA LEU A 40 5.00 -12.06 -3.36
C LEU A 40 5.81 -11.93 -4.65
N ASN A 41 5.78 -12.97 -5.48
CA ASN A 41 6.39 -12.93 -6.81
C ASN A 41 5.30 -12.76 -7.87
N GLY A 42 4.78 -11.55 -8.02
CA GLY A 42 3.78 -11.24 -9.02
C GLY A 42 2.93 -10.03 -8.68
N ILE A 43 1.95 -9.78 -9.51
CA ILE A 43 1.03 -8.66 -9.39
C ILE A 43 -0.41 -9.13 -9.48
N TYR A 44 -1.30 -8.43 -8.81
CA TYR A 44 -2.74 -8.66 -8.88
C TYR A 44 -3.45 -7.51 -9.57
N VAL A 45 -4.49 -7.83 -10.34
CA VAL A 45 -5.42 -6.87 -10.94
C VAL A 45 -6.83 -7.19 -10.46
N VAL A 46 -7.55 -6.21 -9.95
CA VAL A 46 -8.97 -6.36 -9.56
C VAL A 46 -9.83 -6.36 -10.81
N ILE A 47 -10.56 -7.44 -11.06
CA ILE A 47 -11.48 -7.58 -12.20
C ILE A 47 -12.88 -7.16 -11.80
N GLU A 48 -13.33 -7.57 -10.61
CA GLU A 48 -14.64 -7.23 -10.06
C GLU A 48 -14.58 -7.12 -8.55
N GLY A 49 -15.45 -6.27 -7.98
CA GLY A 49 -15.50 -6.01 -6.55
C GLY A 49 -14.50 -4.97 -6.07
N GLU A 50 -14.23 -4.99 -4.76
CA GLU A 50 -13.36 -4.03 -4.07
C GLU A 50 -12.50 -4.72 -3.02
N VAL A 51 -11.24 -4.33 -2.93
CA VAL A 51 -10.34 -4.77 -1.87
C VAL A 51 -9.93 -3.58 -1.00
N ARG A 52 -9.69 -3.82 0.29
CA ARG A 52 -9.09 -2.83 1.18
C ARG A 52 -7.63 -3.19 1.44
N VAL A 53 -6.80 -2.17 1.48
CA VAL A 53 -5.38 -2.24 1.79
C VAL A 53 -5.18 -1.75 3.21
N GLU A 54 -4.60 -2.59 4.05
CA GLU A 54 -4.44 -2.34 5.48
C GLU A 54 -2.96 -2.42 5.87
N HIS A 55 -2.51 -1.44 6.62
CA HIS A 55 -1.17 -1.45 7.19
C HIS A 55 -1.22 -1.79 8.68
N GLY A 56 -0.53 -2.87 9.05
CA GLY A 56 -0.39 -3.25 10.44
C GLY A 56 0.72 -2.43 11.10
N ILE A 57 0.36 -1.67 12.13
CA ILE A 57 1.31 -0.92 12.96
C ILE A 57 1.44 -1.56 14.33
N HIS A 58 2.67 -1.58 14.85
CA HIS A 58 2.90 -1.95 16.23
C HIS A 58 2.58 -0.76 17.12
N VAL A 59 1.72 -0.97 18.10
CA VAL A 59 1.35 0.04 19.09
C VAL A 59 1.72 -0.48 20.48
N VAL A 60 2.19 0.43 21.31
CA VAL A 60 2.40 0.15 22.73
C VAL A 60 1.25 0.77 23.50
N ARG A 61 0.48 -0.06 24.20
CA ARG A 61 -0.57 0.40 25.09
C ARG A 61 -0.06 0.39 26.52
N GLN A 62 -0.26 1.47 27.24
CA GLN A 62 -0.02 1.50 28.67
C GLN A 62 -1.26 1.00 29.39
N ALA A 63 -1.10 -0.03 30.19
CA ALA A 63 -2.14 -0.55 31.05
C ALA A 63 -1.71 -0.46 32.51
N VAL A 64 -2.60 0.04 33.36
CA VAL A 64 -2.40 0.02 34.81
C VAL A 64 -2.78 -1.35 35.31
N VAL A 65 -1.80 -2.09 35.81
CA VAL A 65 -2.02 -3.40 36.42
C VAL A 65 -2.07 -3.20 37.93
N ASN A 66 -3.27 -3.31 38.53
CA ASN A 66 -3.45 -3.24 39.98
C ASN A 66 -3.01 -4.56 40.62
N ARG A 67 -1.98 -4.52 41.42
CA ARG A 67 -1.58 -5.62 42.31
C ARG A 67 -2.07 -5.34 43.72
N GLY A 68 -3.36 -5.40 44.02
CA GLY A 68 -3.92 -5.28 45.36
C GLY A 68 -3.26 -4.24 46.30
N LYS A 69 -4.04 -3.52 47.09
CA LYS A 69 -3.57 -2.48 48.05
C LYS A 69 -2.95 -1.21 47.42
N GLY A 70 -3.62 -0.61 46.45
CA GLY A 70 -3.37 0.80 46.09
C GLY A 70 -2.10 1.13 45.28
N GLN A 71 -1.31 0.14 44.88
CA GLN A 71 -0.13 0.32 43.99
C GLN A 71 -0.42 -0.21 42.60
N GLY A 72 -0.67 0.69 41.66
CA GLY A 72 -0.76 0.37 40.25
C GLY A 72 0.62 0.44 39.59
N THR A 73 0.99 -0.58 38.84
CA THR A 73 2.18 -0.55 37.99
C THR A 73 1.72 -0.32 36.54
N ILE A 74 2.32 0.65 35.86
CA ILE A 74 2.10 0.86 34.42
C ILE A 74 2.91 -0.20 33.67
N LYS A 75 2.24 -1.03 32.91
CA LYS A 75 2.90 -1.99 31.99
C LYS A 75 2.63 -1.58 30.57
N GLU A 76 3.67 -1.63 29.78
CA GLU A 76 3.58 -1.53 28.33
C GLU A 76 3.17 -2.86 27.75
N ILE A 77 2.03 -2.89 27.08
CA ILE A 77 1.52 -4.09 26.40
C ILE A 77 1.67 -3.87 24.90
N PRO A 78 2.51 -4.66 24.22
CA PRO A 78 2.60 -4.60 22.79
C PRO A 78 1.26 -5.01 22.15
N GLY A 79 0.80 -4.23 21.22
CA GLY A 79 -0.41 -4.48 20.45
C GLY A 79 -0.17 -4.32 18.96
N ARG A 80 -1.08 -4.84 18.17
CA ARG A 80 -1.12 -4.62 16.72
C ARG A 80 -2.41 -3.91 16.38
N LEU A 81 -2.30 -2.82 15.63
CA LEU A 81 -3.44 -2.09 15.07
C LEU A 81 -3.36 -2.18 13.55
N SER A 82 -4.48 -2.51 12.92
CA SER A 82 -4.61 -2.45 11.47
C SER A 82 -5.28 -1.15 11.08
N VAL A 83 -4.67 -0.41 10.18
CA VAL A 83 -5.20 0.86 9.67
C VAL A 83 -5.49 0.69 8.20
N GLU A 84 -6.76 0.89 7.80
CA GLU A 84 -7.13 0.95 6.39
C GLU A 84 -6.50 2.21 5.77
N VAL A 85 -5.65 2.00 4.79
CA VAL A 85 -4.96 3.10 4.09
C VAL A 85 -5.59 3.41 2.75
N ARG A 86 -6.29 2.43 2.14
CA ARG A 86 -6.89 2.60 0.82
C ARG A 86 -7.88 1.49 0.48
N ARG A 87 -8.82 1.82 -0.41
CA ARG A 87 -9.63 0.85 -1.15
C ARG A 87 -9.27 0.86 -2.62
N LEU A 88 -9.29 -0.31 -3.23
CA LEU A 88 -8.96 -0.53 -4.62
C LEU A 88 -10.12 -1.28 -5.29
N GLY A 89 -10.68 -0.68 -6.32
CA GLY A 89 -11.78 -1.24 -7.11
C GLY A 89 -11.31 -1.82 -8.44
N ARG A 90 -12.28 -2.08 -9.30
CA ARG A 90 -12.08 -2.66 -10.63
C ARG A 90 -11.00 -1.92 -11.43
N GLY A 91 -10.08 -2.68 -12.01
CA GLY A 91 -8.95 -2.20 -12.80
C GLY A 91 -7.73 -1.82 -11.97
N ALA A 92 -7.84 -1.79 -10.64
CA ALA A 92 -6.71 -1.48 -9.78
C ALA A 92 -5.70 -2.62 -9.73
N ILE A 93 -4.42 -2.24 -9.60
CA ILE A 93 -3.30 -3.17 -9.40
C ILE A 93 -2.84 -3.11 -7.95
N PHE A 94 -2.38 -4.26 -7.41
CA PHE A 94 -1.68 -4.32 -6.13
C PHE A 94 -0.62 -5.42 -6.15
N GLY A 95 0.34 -5.35 -5.20
CA GLY A 95 1.53 -6.21 -5.19
C GLY A 95 2.66 -5.70 -6.10
N GLU A 96 2.43 -4.61 -6.83
CA GLU A 96 3.38 -3.99 -7.74
C GLU A 96 4.65 -3.49 -7.06
N MET A 97 4.55 -3.01 -5.81
CA MET A 97 5.72 -2.55 -5.05
C MET A 97 6.68 -3.70 -4.80
N SER A 98 6.17 -4.84 -4.30
CA SER A 98 6.98 -6.04 -4.07
C SER A 98 7.59 -6.57 -5.36
N PHE A 99 6.86 -6.49 -6.47
CA PHE A 99 7.37 -6.91 -7.78
C PHE A 99 8.52 -6.01 -8.27
N VAL A 100 8.41 -4.69 -8.09
CA VAL A 100 9.41 -3.71 -8.55
C VAL A 100 10.65 -3.72 -7.66
N GLU A 101 10.47 -3.82 -6.34
CA GLU A 101 11.53 -3.70 -5.35
C GLU A 101 12.17 -5.06 -4.96
N ASP A 102 11.57 -6.18 -5.39
CA ASP A 102 11.89 -7.54 -4.91
C ASP A 102 11.88 -7.65 -3.38
N ALA A 103 10.94 -6.95 -2.76
CA ALA A 103 10.81 -6.82 -1.31
C ALA A 103 9.53 -7.48 -0.78
N PRO A 104 9.46 -7.82 0.51
CA PRO A 104 8.21 -8.28 1.14
C PRO A 104 7.08 -7.25 1.00
N THR A 105 5.85 -7.73 0.96
CA THR A 105 4.66 -6.89 0.81
C THR A 105 4.51 -5.88 1.94
N SER A 106 4.23 -4.63 1.59
CA SER A 106 4.12 -3.51 2.54
C SER A 106 2.81 -3.51 3.33
N ALA A 107 1.76 -4.19 2.84
CA ALA A 107 0.43 -4.14 3.43
C ALA A 107 -0.33 -5.47 3.27
N THR A 108 -1.37 -5.65 4.06
CA THR A 108 -2.36 -6.71 3.89
C THR A 108 -3.46 -6.24 2.94
N VAL A 109 -3.88 -7.10 2.02
CA VAL A 109 -4.99 -6.83 1.09
C VAL A 109 -6.10 -7.85 1.34
N THR A 110 -7.29 -7.32 1.65
CA THR A 110 -8.47 -8.11 2.05
C THR A 110 -9.66 -7.77 1.14
N ALA A 111 -10.43 -8.76 0.75
CA ALA A 111 -11.67 -8.59 -0.01
C ALA A 111 -12.74 -7.90 0.85
N VAL A 112 -13.38 -6.81 0.36
CA VAL A 112 -14.46 -6.11 1.07
C VAL A 112 -15.77 -6.88 0.91
N GLY A 113 -16.09 -7.29 -0.30
CA GLY A 113 -17.20 -8.17 -0.66
C GLY A 113 -16.67 -9.41 -1.39
N GLU A 114 -17.48 -10.01 -2.23
CA GLU A 114 -16.98 -10.98 -3.21
C GLU A 114 -16.15 -10.24 -4.26
N VAL A 115 -14.93 -10.74 -4.53
CA VAL A 115 -13.96 -10.11 -5.42
C VAL A 115 -13.42 -11.13 -6.40
N GLU A 116 -13.30 -10.74 -7.66
CA GLU A 116 -12.51 -11.45 -8.64
C GLU A 116 -11.23 -10.69 -8.94
N VAL A 117 -10.08 -11.37 -8.85
CA VAL A 117 -8.76 -10.83 -9.19
C VAL A 117 -8.06 -11.74 -10.18
N VAL A 118 -7.15 -11.15 -10.96
CA VAL A 118 -6.18 -11.90 -11.76
C VAL A 118 -4.82 -11.77 -11.09
N PHE A 119 -4.20 -12.91 -10.79
CA PHE A 119 -2.81 -12.98 -10.37
C PHE A 119 -1.92 -13.25 -11.58
N ILE A 120 -0.95 -12.39 -11.83
CA ILE A 120 0.01 -12.53 -12.92
C ILE A 120 1.36 -12.81 -12.28
N ASP A 121 1.91 -13.98 -12.60
CA ASP A 121 3.21 -14.42 -12.08
C ASP A 121 4.34 -13.47 -12.50
N GLY A 122 5.23 -13.17 -11.57
CA GLY A 122 6.31 -12.21 -11.78
C GLY A 122 7.33 -12.67 -12.83
N GLY A 123 7.57 -13.98 -12.95
CA GLY A 123 8.43 -14.53 -14.01
C GLY A 123 7.84 -14.28 -15.39
N THR A 124 6.53 -14.48 -15.53
CA THR A 124 5.79 -14.20 -16.78
C THR A 124 5.87 -12.70 -17.15
N VAL A 125 5.70 -11.82 -16.17
CA VAL A 125 5.83 -10.36 -16.40
C VAL A 125 7.26 -10.03 -16.82
N ARG A 126 8.29 -10.49 -16.08
CA ARG A 126 9.70 -10.21 -16.36
C ARG A 126 10.10 -10.71 -17.75
N ALA A 127 9.73 -11.94 -18.12
CA ALA A 127 10.03 -12.47 -19.45
C ALA A 127 9.47 -11.60 -20.59
N LYS A 128 8.28 -11.02 -20.40
CA LYS A 128 7.69 -10.08 -21.36
C LYS A 128 8.40 -8.74 -21.39
N LEU A 129 8.83 -8.22 -20.22
CA LEU A 129 9.59 -6.98 -20.11
C LEU A 129 10.97 -7.10 -20.77
N ASP A 130 11.65 -8.25 -20.58
CA ASP A 130 12.97 -8.52 -21.13
C ASP A 130 12.91 -8.71 -22.65
N GLY A 131 11.82 -9.31 -23.15
CA GLY A 131 11.61 -9.58 -24.58
C GLY A 131 11.17 -8.37 -25.41
N ASP A 132 10.60 -7.33 -24.78
CA ASP A 132 10.10 -6.13 -25.47
C ASP A 132 10.41 -4.86 -24.67
N PRO A 133 11.53 -4.17 -24.96
CA PRO A 133 11.90 -2.92 -24.27
C PRO A 133 10.85 -1.81 -24.41
N SER A 134 10.12 -1.78 -25.52
CA SER A 134 9.07 -0.79 -25.75
C SER A 134 7.85 -1.06 -24.86
N PHE A 135 7.47 -2.33 -24.71
CA PHE A 135 6.46 -2.74 -23.73
C PHE A 135 6.92 -2.41 -22.30
N ALA A 136 8.17 -2.74 -21.97
CA ALA A 136 8.74 -2.44 -20.65
C ALA A 136 8.66 -0.96 -20.29
N ALA A 137 9.04 -0.08 -21.20
CA ALA A 137 8.94 1.37 -21.00
C ALA A 137 7.50 1.81 -20.72
N ARG A 138 6.52 1.31 -21.46
CA ARG A 138 5.10 1.65 -21.26
C ARG A 138 4.56 1.04 -19.96
N PHE A 139 4.96 -0.17 -19.62
CA PHE A 139 4.58 -0.85 -18.39
C PHE A 139 5.06 -0.07 -17.16
N TYR A 140 6.36 0.21 -17.06
CA TYR A 140 6.91 0.98 -15.94
C TYR A 140 6.39 2.42 -15.89
N HIS A 141 6.15 3.06 -17.03
CA HIS A 141 5.50 4.37 -17.05
C HIS A 141 4.09 4.31 -16.46
N SER A 142 3.32 3.26 -16.78
CA SER A 142 1.99 3.04 -16.18
C SER A 142 2.08 2.88 -14.67
N LEU A 143 3.02 2.07 -14.16
CA LEU A 143 3.25 1.91 -12.72
C LEU A 143 3.66 3.23 -12.05
N ALA A 144 4.55 4.00 -12.67
CA ALA A 144 4.97 5.31 -12.15
C ALA A 144 3.79 6.27 -12.00
N ILE A 145 2.84 6.30 -12.95
CA ILE A 145 1.62 7.10 -12.85
C ILE A 145 0.76 6.66 -11.66
N VAL A 146 0.54 5.34 -11.52
CA VAL A 146 -0.25 4.77 -10.40
C VAL A 146 0.38 5.13 -9.05
N LEU A 147 1.68 4.87 -8.89
CA LEU A 147 2.41 5.13 -7.64
C LEU A 147 2.47 6.62 -7.31
N SER A 148 2.67 7.49 -8.31
CA SER A 148 2.60 8.95 -8.14
C SER A 148 1.22 9.41 -7.67
N GLY A 149 0.15 8.82 -8.19
CA GLY A 149 -1.22 9.07 -7.75
C GLY A 149 -1.43 8.67 -6.29
N ARG A 150 -0.97 7.49 -5.94
CA ARG A 150 -1.04 6.95 -4.56
C ARG A 150 -0.25 7.79 -3.57
N LEU A 151 0.94 8.25 -3.94
CA LEU A 151 1.75 9.13 -3.10
C LEU A 151 1.07 10.48 -2.87
N ARG A 152 0.50 11.09 -3.93
CA ARG A 152 -0.25 12.34 -3.77
C ARG A 152 -1.44 12.20 -2.83
N GLU A 153 -2.15 11.07 -2.92
CA GLU A 153 -3.29 10.81 -2.03
C GLU A 153 -2.85 10.62 -0.58
N ALA A 154 -1.80 9.83 -0.34
CA ALA A 154 -1.22 9.65 0.99
C ALA A 154 -0.75 10.98 1.59
N ASN A 155 -0.12 11.85 0.81
CA ASN A 155 0.30 13.19 1.23
C ASN A 155 -0.89 14.10 1.58
N LYS A 156 -2.02 13.99 0.89
CA LYS A 156 -3.24 14.74 1.26
C LYS A 156 -3.80 14.28 2.60
N GLN A 157 -3.86 12.96 2.82
CA GLN A 157 -4.32 12.38 4.08
C GLN A 157 -3.41 12.78 5.25
N ALA A 158 -2.09 12.74 5.07
CA ALA A 158 -1.11 13.15 6.08
C ALA A 158 -1.24 14.64 6.47
N ARG A 159 -1.58 15.53 5.53
CA ARG A 159 -1.81 16.95 5.81
C ARG A 159 -3.06 17.22 6.66
N GLY A 160 -4.03 16.31 6.65
CA GLY A 160 -5.22 16.38 7.50
C GLY A 160 -4.96 16.01 8.96
N ILE A 161 -3.84 15.37 9.25
CA ILE A 161 -3.42 15.02 10.62
C ILE A 161 -2.68 16.23 11.20
N ARG A 162 -3.42 17.18 11.82
CA ARG A 162 -2.79 18.23 12.62
C ARG A 162 -2.23 17.60 13.90
N PRO A 163 -0.93 17.82 14.24
CA PRO A 163 -0.43 17.43 15.54
C PRO A 163 -1.24 18.14 16.63
N ARG A 164 -1.91 17.37 17.50
CA ARG A 164 -2.55 17.87 18.71
C ARG A 164 -1.45 18.05 19.76
N GLY A 165 -0.80 19.20 19.75
CA GLY A 165 0.15 19.60 20.77
C GLY A 165 0.56 21.06 20.58
N PRO A 166 0.91 21.80 21.65
CA PRO A 166 1.46 23.14 21.50
C PRO A 166 2.75 23.04 20.68
N MET A 167 2.82 23.78 19.57
CA MET A 167 4.08 24.01 18.89
C MET A 167 5.01 24.70 19.90
N THR A 168 6.05 23.98 20.34
CA THR A 168 7.15 24.65 21.05
C THR A 168 7.72 25.70 20.11
N PRO A 169 7.86 26.96 20.56
CA PRO A 169 8.48 27.99 19.74
C PRO A 169 9.88 27.54 19.34
N ARG A 170 10.20 27.71 18.06
CA ARG A 170 11.56 27.51 17.58
C ARG A 170 12.50 28.34 18.46
N PRO A 171 13.59 27.77 19.02
CA PRO A 171 14.56 28.58 19.73
C PRO A 171 15.01 29.72 18.81
N ALA A 172 15.05 30.94 19.33
CA ALA A 172 15.50 32.10 18.58
C ALA A 172 16.93 31.83 18.06
N ASP A 173 17.16 32.13 16.79
CA ASP A 173 18.51 32.11 16.22
C ASP A 173 19.42 33.00 17.05
N PRO A 174 20.62 32.52 17.43
CA PRO A 174 21.56 33.39 18.15
C PRO A 174 21.86 34.59 17.24
N ALA A 175 21.64 35.77 17.83
CA ALA A 175 21.87 37.06 17.17
C ALA A 175 23.26 37.07 16.49
N GLN A 176 23.29 37.45 15.23
CA GLN A 176 24.53 37.81 14.55
C GLN A 176 25.22 38.93 15.33
N PRO A 177 26.54 38.84 15.52
CA PRO A 177 27.29 39.96 16.13
C PRO A 177 27.16 41.17 15.19
N ALA A 178 26.88 42.30 15.82
CA ALA A 178 26.89 43.60 15.12
C ALA A 178 28.36 43.88 14.70
N ASP A 179 28.53 44.13 13.44
CA ASP A 179 29.78 44.68 12.91
C ASP A 179 29.94 46.12 13.44
N GLU A 180 31.06 46.32 14.18
CA GLU A 180 31.67 47.65 14.40
C GLU A 180 32.70 47.91 13.33
#